data_3214fad82128a74c0b6def258495a778
#
_entry.id   3214fad82128a74c0b6def258495a778
#
_cell.length_a   1.000
_cell.length_b   1.000
_cell.length_c   1.000
_cell.angle_alpha   90.00
_cell.angle_beta   90.00
_cell.angle_gamma   90.00
#
_symmetry.space_group_name_H-M   'P 1'
#
loop_
_entity.id
_entity.type
_entity.pdbx_description
1 polymer ?
#
loop_
_entity_poly.entity_id
_entity_poly.type
_entity_poly.pdbx_seq_one_letter_code
_entity_poly.pdbx_strand_id
1 'polypeptide(L)'
;GALIMNSLQLALAQDKAAVAFNRATGQAGAFNFQIAKLERDLYTSGVSSDEASQAFQSLFLNVAEFTEMTGKEQQMLAETTAVLQELGVSTELVTTNLNFATKAMGMNATQAAKLQRELFTFAQELGVSAEKIAQDFGQFGNEIAALGQNGVDAFKDLQVAAKSLGMEMSDLVNLTKQFDRFD
;
A
#
# COMPACT_ATOMS: atom_id res chain seq x y z
N GLY A 1 16.05 12.65 -33.75
CA GLY A 1 14.58 12.74 -33.78
C GLY A 1 13.90 11.94 -32.67
N ALA A 2 14.21 10.66 -32.47
CA ALA A 2 13.51 9.78 -31.49
C ALA A 2 13.74 10.18 -30.04
N LEU A 3 14.96 10.57 -29.67
CA LEU A 3 15.29 11.00 -28.29
C LEU A 3 14.53 12.28 -27.87
N ILE A 4 14.37 13.22 -28.79
CA ILE A 4 13.64 14.47 -28.52
C ILE A 4 12.13 14.20 -28.40
N MET A 5 11.58 13.29 -29.20
CA MET A 5 10.18 12.89 -29.10
C MET A 5 9.87 12.18 -27.77
N ASN A 6 10.75 11.28 -27.33
CA ASN A 6 10.59 10.59 -26.06
C ASN A 6 10.66 11.56 -24.86
N SER A 7 11.58 12.52 -24.88
CA SER A 7 11.68 13.51 -23.80
C SER A 7 10.46 14.47 -23.77
N LEU A 8 9.91 14.81 -24.93
CA LEU A 8 8.71 15.63 -25.01
C LEU A 8 7.45 14.87 -24.54
N GLN A 9 7.33 13.59 -24.91
CA GLN A 9 6.22 12.74 -24.46
C GLN A 9 6.27 12.52 -22.94
N LEU A 10 7.45 12.31 -22.37
CA LEU A 10 7.65 12.19 -20.93
C LEU A 10 7.26 13.49 -20.20
N ALA A 11 7.71 14.63 -20.68
CA ALA A 11 7.35 15.93 -20.09
C ALA A 11 5.82 16.17 -20.14
N LEU A 12 5.15 15.80 -21.24
CA LEU A 12 3.71 15.92 -21.35
C LEU A 12 2.95 14.96 -20.42
N ALA A 13 3.47 13.75 -20.21
CA ALA A 13 2.90 12.79 -19.27
C ALA A 13 3.02 13.29 -17.82
N GLN A 14 4.18 13.82 -17.44
CA GLN A 14 4.42 14.41 -16.13
C GLN A 14 3.50 15.62 -15.86
N ASP A 15 3.31 16.49 -16.84
CA ASP A 15 2.37 17.62 -16.74
C ASP A 15 0.93 17.15 -16.52
N LYS A 16 0.49 16.14 -17.26
CA LYS A 16 -0.86 15.56 -17.08
C LYS A 16 -1.04 14.94 -15.71
N ALA A 17 -0.07 14.16 -15.26
CA ALA A 17 -0.08 13.51 -13.95
C ALA A 17 -0.14 14.54 -12.81
N ALA A 18 0.67 15.59 -12.89
CA ALA A 18 0.66 16.70 -11.94
C ALA A 18 -0.68 17.46 -11.93
N VAL A 19 -1.26 17.73 -13.10
CA VAL A 19 -2.59 18.36 -13.22
C VAL A 19 -3.69 17.47 -12.64
N ALA A 20 -3.65 16.15 -12.87
CA ALA A 20 -4.62 15.21 -12.32
C ALA A 20 -4.55 15.21 -10.80
N PHE A 21 -3.35 15.11 -10.22
CA PHE A 21 -3.13 15.18 -8.78
C PHE A 21 -3.67 16.50 -8.19
N ASN A 22 -3.29 17.63 -8.78
CA ASN A 22 -3.72 18.95 -8.30
C ASN A 22 -5.24 19.11 -8.32
N ARG A 23 -5.92 18.58 -9.34
CA ARG A 23 -7.40 18.59 -9.42
C ARG A 23 -8.04 17.72 -8.33
N ALA A 24 -7.47 16.54 -8.08
CA ALA A 24 -8.03 15.60 -7.11
C ALA A 24 -7.82 16.02 -5.67
N THR A 25 -6.71 16.70 -5.37
CA THR A 25 -6.29 17.03 -4.00
C THR A 25 -6.47 18.52 -3.64
N GLY A 26 -6.66 19.40 -4.61
CA GLY A 26 -6.65 20.85 -4.42
C GLY A 26 -5.26 21.44 -4.13
N GLN A 27 -4.20 20.63 -4.20
CA GLN A 27 -2.83 21.02 -3.85
C GLN A 27 -2.06 21.51 -5.10
N ALA A 28 -2.21 22.77 -5.44
CA ALA A 28 -1.57 23.34 -6.63
C ALA A 28 -0.04 23.25 -6.57
N GLY A 29 0.53 22.28 -7.25
CA GLY A 29 1.98 22.14 -7.46
C GLY A 29 2.79 21.63 -6.28
N ALA A 30 2.18 21.38 -5.12
CA ALA A 30 2.90 21.02 -3.88
C ALA A 30 3.74 19.73 -4.01
N PHE A 31 3.28 18.77 -4.79
CA PHE A 31 3.93 17.46 -4.93
C PHE A 31 4.49 17.17 -6.33
N ASN A 32 4.47 18.14 -7.24
CA ASN A 32 4.92 17.94 -8.62
C ASN A 32 6.37 17.41 -8.70
N PHE A 33 7.27 17.94 -7.86
CA PHE A 33 8.66 17.49 -7.83
C PHE A 33 8.79 16.05 -7.32
N GLN A 34 8.04 15.69 -6.27
CA GLN A 34 8.04 14.36 -5.68
C GLN A 34 7.47 13.33 -6.65
N ILE A 35 6.38 13.65 -7.36
CA ILE A 35 5.77 12.79 -8.38
C ILE A 35 6.77 12.54 -9.53
N ALA A 36 7.37 13.61 -10.07
CA ALA A 36 8.38 13.49 -11.14
C ALA A 36 9.64 12.75 -10.68
N LYS A 37 10.01 12.88 -9.40
CA LYS A 37 11.11 12.13 -8.82
C LYS A 37 10.77 10.65 -8.71
N LEU A 38 9.59 10.30 -8.20
CA LEU A 38 9.12 8.92 -8.05
C LEU A 38 9.12 8.19 -9.40
N GLU A 39 8.53 8.79 -10.42
CA GLU A 39 8.56 8.24 -11.77
C GLU A 39 9.97 7.96 -12.27
N ARG A 40 10.86 8.92 -12.15
CA ARG A 40 12.25 8.77 -12.59
C ARG A 40 12.98 7.66 -11.83
N ASP A 41 12.80 7.60 -10.51
CA ASP A 41 13.48 6.63 -9.65
C ASP A 41 12.96 5.20 -9.89
N LEU A 42 11.69 5.05 -10.27
CA LEU A 42 11.04 3.75 -10.52
C LEU A 42 10.81 3.44 -12.01
N TYR A 43 11.30 4.27 -12.92
CA TYR A 43 11.14 4.05 -14.38
C TYR A 43 11.60 2.67 -14.83
N THR A 44 12.71 2.17 -14.30
CA THR A 44 13.23 0.82 -14.58
C THR A 44 12.40 -0.31 -13.99
N SER A 45 11.53 0.01 -13.03
CA SER A 45 10.59 -0.92 -12.40
C SER A 45 9.21 -0.92 -13.07
N GLY A 46 9.03 -0.17 -14.16
CA GLY A 46 7.80 -0.12 -14.93
C GLY A 46 6.81 0.99 -14.52
N VAL A 47 7.04 1.68 -13.41
CA VAL A 47 6.13 2.71 -12.90
C VAL A 47 6.05 3.91 -13.85
N SER A 48 4.85 4.23 -14.30
CA SER A 48 4.53 5.36 -15.15
C SER A 48 4.26 6.66 -14.36
N SER A 49 4.22 7.80 -15.05
CA SER A 49 3.82 9.09 -14.46
C SER A 49 2.43 9.03 -13.83
N ASP A 50 1.49 8.34 -14.47
CA ASP A 50 0.12 8.22 -13.98
C ASP A 50 0.07 7.41 -12.69
N GLU A 51 0.79 6.30 -12.59
CA GLU A 51 0.90 5.48 -11.38
C GLU A 51 1.61 6.19 -10.24
N ALA A 52 2.67 6.91 -10.53
CA ALA A 52 3.33 7.77 -9.55
C ALA A 52 2.37 8.84 -8.99
N SER A 53 1.58 9.47 -9.86
CA SER A 53 0.56 10.44 -9.46
C SER A 53 -0.55 9.81 -8.63
N GLN A 54 -1.05 8.63 -9.04
CA GLN A 54 -2.07 7.87 -8.30
C GLN A 54 -1.58 7.45 -6.91
N ALA A 55 -0.34 6.99 -6.80
CA ALA A 55 0.25 6.64 -5.51
C ALA A 55 0.25 7.83 -4.54
N PHE A 56 0.74 8.99 -4.99
CA PHE A 56 0.71 10.22 -4.18
C PHE A 56 -0.72 10.67 -3.85
N GLN A 57 -1.64 10.62 -4.82
CA GLN A 57 -3.05 10.99 -4.62
C GLN A 57 -3.71 10.09 -3.57
N SER A 58 -3.55 8.77 -3.69
CA SER A 58 -4.13 7.82 -2.76
C SER A 58 -3.56 7.98 -1.35
N LEU A 59 -2.26 8.23 -1.22
CA LEU A 59 -1.63 8.53 0.06
C LEU A 59 -2.16 9.83 0.67
N PHE A 60 -2.26 10.89 -0.11
CA PHE A 60 -2.78 12.18 0.34
C PHE A 60 -4.21 12.09 0.85
N LEU A 61 -5.06 11.29 0.18
CA LEU A 61 -6.47 11.17 0.53
C LEU A 61 -6.74 10.17 1.66
N ASN A 62 -5.94 9.10 1.77
CA ASN A 62 -6.27 7.96 2.63
C ASN A 62 -5.33 7.81 3.84
N VAL A 63 -4.14 8.40 3.81
CA VAL A 63 -3.19 8.30 4.93
C VAL A 63 -3.24 9.58 5.76
N ALA A 64 -3.78 9.47 6.96
CA ALA A 64 -3.80 10.60 7.89
C ALA A 64 -2.36 11.08 8.17
N GLU A 65 -2.20 12.39 8.35
CA GLU A 65 -0.89 13.02 8.60
C GLU A 65 0.14 12.88 7.46
N PHE A 66 -0.24 12.36 6.27
CA PHE A 66 0.69 12.26 5.14
C PHE A 66 1.38 13.58 4.82
N THR A 67 0.64 14.68 4.90
CA THR A 67 1.17 16.04 4.65
C THR A 67 2.12 16.53 5.74
N GLU A 68 2.07 15.96 6.92
CA GLU A 68 2.92 16.29 8.07
C GLU A 68 4.23 15.48 8.07
N MET A 69 4.27 14.41 7.27
CA MET A 69 5.47 13.58 7.12
C MET A 69 6.58 14.34 6.40
N THR A 70 7.81 13.97 6.67
CA THR A 70 8.96 14.48 5.91
C THR A 70 8.87 14.07 4.45
N GLY A 71 9.44 14.87 3.54
CA GLY A 71 9.46 14.53 2.10
C GLY A 71 10.10 13.17 1.80
N LYS A 72 11.04 12.70 2.66
CA LYS A 72 11.65 11.36 2.54
C LYS A 72 10.66 10.25 2.90
N GLU A 73 9.86 10.43 3.94
CA GLU A 73 8.82 9.48 4.33
C GLU A 73 7.71 9.41 3.29
N GLN A 74 7.25 10.57 2.81
CA GLN A 74 6.27 10.66 1.72
C GLN A 74 6.74 9.90 0.48
N GLN A 75 8.00 10.13 0.07
CA GLN A 75 8.61 9.45 -1.07
C GLN A 75 8.65 7.93 -0.87
N MET A 76 9.07 7.47 0.30
CA MET A 76 9.17 6.04 0.62
C MET A 76 7.79 5.35 0.62
N LEU A 77 6.75 5.99 1.16
CA LEU A 77 5.39 5.45 1.09
C LEU A 77 4.90 5.41 -0.35
N ALA A 78 5.18 6.45 -1.14
CA ALA A 78 4.79 6.50 -2.55
C ALA A 78 5.52 5.44 -3.39
N GLU A 79 6.81 5.22 -3.17
CA GLU A 79 7.58 4.12 -3.78
C GLU A 79 6.97 2.76 -3.44
N THR A 80 6.65 2.52 -2.17
CA THR A 80 6.03 1.26 -1.74
C THR A 80 4.67 1.06 -2.39
N THR A 81 3.84 2.11 -2.43
CA THR A 81 2.50 2.06 -3.04
C THR A 81 2.58 1.80 -4.55
N ALA A 82 3.43 2.53 -5.28
CA ALA A 82 3.57 2.38 -6.73
C ALA A 82 4.13 1.00 -7.11
N VAL A 83 5.14 0.51 -6.40
CA VAL A 83 5.71 -0.83 -6.66
C VAL A 83 4.69 -1.93 -6.37
N LEU A 84 3.93 -1.85 -5.29
CA LEU A 84 2.90 -2.85 -4.99
C LEU A 84 1.74 -2.80 -5.98
N GLN A 85 1.42 -1.63 -6.52
CA GLN A 85 0.43 -1.48 -7.61
C GLN A 85 0.90 -2.21 -8.87
N GLU A 86 2.15 -2.02 -9.30
CA GLU A 86 2.76 -2.77 -10.41
C GLU A 86 2.73 -4.29 -10.19
N LEU A 87 2.83 -4.71 -8.94
CA LEU A 87 2.78 -6.12 -8.54
C LEU A 87 1.34 -6.64 -8.31
N GLY A 88 0.32 -5.85 -8.67
CA GLY A 88 -1.08 -6.26 -8.69
C GLY A 88 -1.85 -6.08 -7.39
N VAL A 89 -1.39 -5.21 -6.48
CA VAL A 89 -2.15 -4.81 -5.28
C VAL A 89 -2.74 -3.43 -5.52
N SER A 90 -4.06 -3.26 -5.31
CA SER A 90 -4.69 -1.97 -5.55
C SER A 90 -4.13 -0.87 -4.62
N THR A 91 -3.96 0.34 -5.14
CA THR A 91 -3.45 1.49 -4.37
C THR A 91 -4.32 1.80 -3.17
N GLU A 92 -5.63 1.61 -3.28
CA GLU A 92 -6.58 1.84 -2.19
C GLU A 92 -6.32 0.89 -1.02
N LEU A 93 -6.10 -0.41 -1.28
CA LEU A 93 -5.76 -1.38 -0.23
C LEU A 93 -4.41 -1.08 0.42
N VAL A 94 -3.39 -0.76 -0.39
CA VAL A 94 -2.07 -0.41 0.14
C VAL A 94 -2.17 0.80 1.06
N THR A 95 -2.81 1.88 0.63
CA THR A 95 -2.91 3.11 1.41
C THR A 95 -3.82 2.96 2.64
N THR A 96 -4.89 2.18 2.56
CA THR A 96 -5.74 1.84 3.70
C THR A 96 -4.94 1.07 4.75
N ASN A 97 -4.17 0.05 4.34
CA ASN A 97 -3.32 -0.72 5.24
C ASN A 97 -2.17 0.10 5.82
N LEU A 98 -1.58 1.02 5.05
CA LEU A 98 -0.58 1.97 5.54
C LEU A 98 -1.18 2.89 6.62
N ASN A 99 -2.36 3.44 6.37
CA ASN A 99 -3.07 4.27 7.35
C ASN A 99 -3.42 3.47 8.62
N PHE A 100 -3.88 2.23 8.46
CA PHE A 100 -4.13 1.34 9.59
C PHE A 100 -2.86 1.08 10.40
N ALA A 101 -1.74 0.73 9.75
CA ALA A 101 -0.47 0.47 10.41
C ALA A 101 0.05 1.69 11.18
N THR A 102 -0.08 2.89 10.61
CA THR A 102 0.37 4.11 11.28
C THR A 102 -0.57 4.54 12.41
N LYS A 103 -1.89 4.49 12.22
CA LYS A 103 -2.87 5.00 13.18
C LYS A 103 -3.26 4.01 14.27
N ALA A 104 -3.55 2.77 13.89
CA ALA A 104 -4.04 1.76 14.83
C ALA A 104 -2.92 0.95 15.48
N MET A 105 -1.83 0.70 14.75
CA MET A 105 -0.69 -0.06 15.27
C MET A 105 0.45 0.83 15.77
N GLY A 106 0.37 2.16 15.61
CA GLY A 106 1.38 3.12 16.07
C GLY A 106 2.74 3.01 15.34
N MET A 107 2.75 2.46 14.13
CA MET A 107 3.96 2.32 13.34
C MET A 107 4.36 3.66 12.70
N ASN A 108 5.66 3.94 12.64
CA ASN A 108 6.12 5.04 11.79
C ASN A 108 6.07 4.66 10.30
N ALA A 109 6.25 5.65 9.40
CA ALA A 109 6.17 5.45 7.95
C ALA A 109 7.12 4.33 7.45
N THR A 110 8.33 4.23 8.00
CA THR A 110 9.31 3.20 7.63
C THR A 110 8.82 1.80 8.02
N GLN A 111 8.27 1.65 9.22
CA GLN A 111 7.74 0.37 9.70
C GLN A 111 6.49 -0.04 8.90
N ALA A 112 5.60 0.90 8.62
CA ALA A 112 4.40 0.66 7.83
C ALA A 112 4.75 0.22 6.38
N ALA A 113 5.69 0.91 5.73
CA ALA A 113 6.18 0.53 4.41
C ALA A 113 6.86 -0.86 4.40
N LYS A 114 7.63 -1.17 5.45
CA LYS A 114 8.26 -2.49 5.60
C LYS A 114 7.20 -3.58 5.75
N LEU A 115 6.20 -3.37 6.60
CA LEU A 115 5.09 -4.30 6.78
C LEU A 115 4.38 -4.62 5.46
N GLN A 116 4.09 -3.61 4.62
CA GLN A 116 3.45 -3.86 3.32
C GLN A 116 4.29 -4.78 2.42
N ARG A 117 5.60 -4.57 2.37
CA ARG A 117 6.52 -5.43 1.60
C ARG A 117 6.63 -6.84 2.20
N GLU A 118 6.60 -6.96 3.52
CA GLU A 118 6.58 -8.27 4.21
C GLU A 118 5.30 -9.05 3.92
N LEU A 119 4.14 -8.39 3.91
CA LEU A 119 2.87 -9.03 3.55
C LEU A 119 2.86 -9.49 2.09
N PHE A 120 3.46 -8.71 1.19
CA PHE A 120 3.63 -9.10 -0.22
C PHE A 120 4.52 -10.35 -0.35
N THR A 121 5.68 -10.34 0.30
CA THR A 121 6.61 -11.50 0.30
C THR A 121 5.94 -12.73 0.89
N PHE A 122 5.24 -12.58 2.00
CA PHE A 122 4.47 -13.65 2.64
C PHE A 122 3.39 -14.23 1.71
N ALA A 123 2.69 -13.39 0.95
CA ALA A 123 1.72 -13.85 -0.04
C ALA A 123 2.38 -14.75 -1.10
N GLN A 124 3.55 -14.36 -1.60
CA GLN A 124 4.32 -15.16 -2.56
C GLN A 124 4.78 -16.49 -1.98
N GLU A 125 5.32 -16.49 -0.76
CA GLU A 125 5.76 -17.71 -0.06
C GLU A 125 4.58 -18.65 0.22
N LEU A 126 3.45 -18.08 0.61
CA LEU A 126 2.23 -18.84 0.84
C LEU A 126 1.58 -19.31 -0.48
N GLY A 127 1.93 -18.72 -1.64
CA GLY A 127 1.33 -19.05 -2.94
C GLY A 127 -0.13 -18.61 -3.05
N VAL A 128 -0.46 -17.44 -2.53
CA VAL A 128 -1.75 -16.76 -2.68
C VAL A 128 -1.51 -15.37 -3.29
N SER A 129 -2.56 -14.72 -3.79
CA SER A 129 -2.40 -13.38 -4.36
C SER A 129 -2.08 -12.35 -3.26
N ALA A 130 -1.19 -11.41 -3.57
CA ALA A 130 -0.84 -10.33 -2.66
C ALA A 130 -2.05 -9.43 -2.36
N GLU A 131 -2.94 -9.23 -3.34
CA GLU A 131 -4.21 -8.52 -3.20
C GLU A 131 -5.08 -9.18 -2.11
N LYS A 132 -5.18 -10.52 -2.09
CA LYS A 132 -5.94 -11.27 -1.08
C LYS A 132 -5.37 -11.09 0.31
N ILE A 133 -4.05 -11.19 0.48
CA ILE A 133 -3.39 -10.96 1.77
C ILE A 133 -3.59 -9.52 2.25
N ALA A 134 -3.48 -8.53 1.36
CA ALA A 134 -3.71 -7.13 1.69
C ALA A 134 -5.17 -6.87 2.11
N GLN A 135 -6.12 -7.50 1.43
CA GLN A 135 -7.56 -7.42 1.74
C GLN A 135 -7.87 -8.04 3.10
N ASP A 136 -7.39 -9.25 3.35
CA ASP A 136 -7.59 -9.94 4.62
C ASP A 136 -6.94 -9.16 5.78
N PHE A 137 -5.73 -8.62 5.56
CA PHE A 137 -5.06 -7.79 6.56
C PHE A 137 -5.90 -6.56 6.93
N GLY A 138 -6.47 -5.86 5.95
CA GLY A 138 -7.38 -4.74 6.17
C GLY A 138 -8.68 -5.16 6.88
N GLN A 139 -9.24 -6.30 6.49
CA GLN A 139 -10.49 -6.82 7.08
C GLN A 139 -10.33 -7.20 8.56
N PHE A 140 -9.21 -7.80 8.93
CA PHE A 140 -8.95 -8.25 10.30
C PHE A 140 -8.07 -7.26 11.09
N GLY A 141 -7.95 -6.04 10.61
CA GLY A 141 -7.07 -5.01 11.19
C GLY A 141 -7.31 -4.78 12.69
N ASN A 142 -8.56 -4.70 13.13
CA ASN A 142 -8.90 -4.46 14.53
C ASN A 142 -8.44 -5.62 15.44
N GLU A 143 -8.62 -6.86 15.01
CA GLU A 143 -8.16 -8.06 15.71
C GLU A 143 -6.62 -8.08 15.77
N ILE A 144 -5.95 -7.76 14.65
CA ILE A 144 -4.50 -7.66 14.57
C ILE A 144 -3.97 -6.58 15.55
N ALA A 145 -4.58 -5.39 15.55
CA ALA A 145 -4.18 -4.31 16.45
C ALA A 145 -4.40 -4.66 17.93
N ALA A 146 -5.48 -5.37 18.26
CA ALA A 146 -5.78 -5.81 19.63
C ALA A 146 -4.72 -6.77 20.19
N LEU A 147 -4.02 -7.54 19.34
CA LEU A 147 -2.93 -8.42 19.71
C LEU A 147 -1.57 -7.70 19.84
N GLY A 148 -1.52 -6.41 19.56
CA GLY A 148 -0.32 -5.58 19.69
C GLY A 148 0.84 -6.08 18.82
N GLN A 149 2.03 -6.23 19.40
CA GLN A 149 3.24 -6.63 18.68
C GLN A 149 3.15 -8.01 18.02
N ASN A 150 2.33 -8.90 18.56
CA ASN A 150 2.14 -10.27 18.03
C ASN A 150 1.08 -10.35 16.93
N GLY A 151 0.36 -9.26 16.66
CA GLY A 151 -0.79 -9.27 15.76
C GLY A 151 -0.46 -9.66 14.33
N VAL A 152 0.67 -9.18 13.80
CA VAL A 152 1.11 -9.51 12.43
C VAL A 152 1.49 -10.99 12.32
N ASP A 153 2.20 -11.53 13.31
CA ASP A 153 2.59 -12.94 13.32
C ASP A 153 1.37 -13.85 13.46
N ALA A 154 0.45 -13.51 14.37
CA ALA A 154 -0.82 -14.22 14.52
C ALA A 154 -1.65 -14.21 13.21
N PHE A 155 -1.68 -13.09 12.51
CA PHE A 155 -2.33 -13.00 11.20
C PHE A 155 -1.70 -13.97 10.18
N LYS A 156 -0.36 -13.99 10.09
CA LYS A 156 0.36 -14.90 9.21
C LYS A 156 0.09 -16.36 9.55
N ASP A 157 0.11 -16.72 10.82
CA ASP A 157 -0.18 -18.08 11.29
C ASP A 157 -1.61 -18.51 10.93
N LEU A 158 -2.60 -17.60 11.11
CA LEU A 158 -3.98 -17.86 10.71
C LEU A 158 -4.13 -18.05 9.19
N GLN A 159 -3.42 -17.30 8.38
CA GLN A 159 -3.42 -17.45 6.92
C GLN A 159 -2.82 -18.82 6.50
N VAL A 160 -1.74 -19.23 7.15
CA VAL A 160 -1.13 -20.57 6.92
C VAL A 160 -2.11 -21.68 7.30
N ALA A 161 -2.77 -21.55 8.45
CA ALA A 161 -3.76 -22.53 8.92
C ALA A 161 -4.98 -22.58 7.97
N ALA A 162 -5.55 -21.45 7.58
CA ALA A 162 -6.67 -21.38 6.65
C ALA A 162 -6.33 -22.07 5.32
N LYS A 163 -5.17 -21.75 4.74
CA LYS A 163 -4.71 -22.40 3.51
C LYS A 163 -4.53 -23.90 3.66
N SER A 164 -3.94 -24.36 4.76
CA SER A 164 -3.71 -25.80 5.00
C SER A 164 -5.00 -26.59 5.14
N LEU A 165 -6.07 -25.94 5.64
CA LEU A 165 -7.40 -26.51 5.81
C LEU A 165 -8.28 -26.33 4.55
N GLY A 166 -7.80 -25.60 3.53
CA GLY A 166 -8.58 -25.27 2.34
C GLY A 166 -9.77 -24.35 2.64
N MET A 167 -9.65 -23.50 3.65
CA MET A 167 -10.69 -22.56 4.12
C MET A 167 -10.29 -21.12 3.85
N GLU A 168 -11.28 -20.22 3.80
CA GLU A 168 -11.03 -18.79 3.89
C GLU A 168 -10.67 -18.40 5.34
N MET A 169 -9.81 -17.39 5.49
CA MET A 169 -9.44 -16.91 6.83
C MET A 169 -10.67 -16.44 7.64
N SER A 170 -11.65 -15.80 6.98
CA SER A 170 -12.91 -15.39 7.60
C SER A 170 -13.67 -16.55 8.23
N ASP A 171 -13.70 -17.71 7.56
CA ASP A 171 -14.39 -18.89 8.05
C ASP A 171 -13.67 -19.46 9.27
N LEU A 172 -12.35 -19.48 9.23
CA LEU A 172 -11.55 -19.94 10.37
C LEU A 172 -11.75 -19.05 11.60
N VAL A 173 -11.73 -17.72 11.43
CA VAL A 173 -11.99 -16.76 12.52
C VAL A 173 -13.41 -16.89 13.05
N ASN A 174 -14.39 -17.11 12.18
CA ASN A 174 -15.79 -17.32 12.63
C ASN A 174 -15.95 -18.60 13.41
N LEU A 175 -15.24 -19.67 13.04
CA LEU A 175 -15.23 -20.91 13.81
C LEU A 175 -14.67 -20.69 15.22
N THR A 176 -13.53 -20.01 15.35
CA THR A 176 -12.93 -19.73 16.67
C THR A 176 -13.85 -18.89 17.53
N LYS A 177 -14.51 -17.86 16.97
CA LYS A 177 -15.51 -17.03 17.69
C LYS A 177 -16.75 -17.80 18.13
N GLN A 178 -17.11 -18.89 17.46
CA GLN A 178 -18.23 -19.76 17.89
C GLN A 178 -17.84 -20.61 19.11
N PHE A 179 -16.59 -21.09 19.17
CA PHE A 179 -16.13 -21.87 20.32
C PHE A 179 -15.99 -21.02 21.60
N ASP A 180 -15.56 -19.75 21.49
CA ASP A 180 -15.47 -18.81 22.63
C ASP A 180 -16.85 -18.43 23.22
N ARG A 181 -17.96 -18.78 22.58
CA ARG A 181 -19.33 -18.51 23.06
C ARG A 181 -19.92 -19.65 23.88
N PHE A 182 -19.23 -20.78 23.99
CA PHE A 182 -19.71 -21.97 24.72
C PHE A 182 -19.06 -22.13 26.09
N ASP A 183 -18.20 -21.20 26.53
CA ASP A 183 -17.68 -21.09 27.89
C ASP A 183 -18.44 -19.97 28.65
#